data_3b31925dc5eed4ef57e8aae715f878d0
#
_entry.id   3b31925dc5eed4ef57e8aae715f878d0
#
_cell.length_a   1.000
_cell.length_b   1.000
_cell.length_c   1.000
_cell.angle_alpha   90.00
_cell.angle_beta   90.00
_cell.angle_gamma   90.00
#
_symmetry.space_group_name_H-M   'P 1'
#
loop_
_entity.id
_entity.type
_entity.pdbx_description
1 polymer ?
#
loop_
_entity_poly.entity_id
_entity_poly.type
_entity_poly.pdbx_seq_one_letter_code
_entity_poly.pdbx_strand_id
1 'polypeptide(L)'
;MAADSAQAAFAALNLDGEPSQSFIDLILMDVLMPDLNGVTACRRIKQNSHLRDIPVIMITAKNDLENLTEAFSAGAMDYITKPVNSVELLARTASAPTLKHEMDCRKKREADLHRSNDELQRALKEVKVLRGLIPICASCKNIHNDGGLWQRLEEYLSEHCEAQFSHGLCQPCIKKLYPGVCRD
;
A
#
# COMPACT_ATOMS: atom_id res chain seq x y z
N MET A 1 8.19 -29.24 -9.93
CA MET A 1 9.66 -29.10 -9.96
C MET A 1 10.20 -29.78 -8.71
N ALA A 2 11.27 -30.58 -8.80
CA ALA A 2 11.94 -31.20 -7.66
C ALA A 2 13.41 -30.72 -7.60
N ALA A 3 13.90 -30.53 -6.38
CA ALA A 3 15.29 -30.20 -6.10
C ALA A 3 15.84 -31.27 -5.13
N ASP A 4 17.05 -31.71 -5.34
CA ASP A 4 17.72 -32.77 -4.55
C ASP A 4 18.54 -32.23 -3.37
N SER A 5 18.68 -30.90 -3.29
CA SER A 5 19.45 -30.21 -2.24
C SER A 5 18.86 -28.83 -1.96
N ALA A 6 19.22 -28.24 -0.81
CA ALA A 6 18.83 -26.89 -0.46
C ALA A 6 19.38 -25.85 -1.45
N GLN A 7 20.64 -26.05 -1.93
CA GLN A 7 21.26 -25.17 -2.92
C GLN A 7 20.52 -25.20 -4.25
N ALA A 8 20.13 -26.38 -4.72
CA ALA A 8 19.33 -26.53 -5.94
C ALA A 8 17.96 -25.86 -5.79
N ALA A 9 17.33 -25.99 -4.62
CA ALA A 9 16.07 -25.31 -4.32
C ALA A 9 16.25 -23.77 -4.30
N PHE A 10 17.30 -23.23 -3.71
CA PHE A 10 17.58 -21.80 -3.69
C PHE A 10 17.86 -21.25 -5.10
N ALA A 11 18.60 -21.97 -5.93
CA ALA A 11 18.80 -21.59 -7.32
C ALA A 11 17.49 -21.57 -8.11
N ALA A 12 16.66 -22.59 -7.91
CA ALA A 12 15.34 -22.70 -8.55
C ALA A 12 14.35 -21.61 -8.11
N LEU A 13 14.47 -21.16 -6.85
CA LEU A 13 13.69 -20.05 -6.28
C LEU A 13 14.27 -18.68 -6.62
N ASN A 14 15.46 -18.61 -7.22
CA ASN A 14 16.20 -17.36 -7.45
C ASN A 14 16.40 -16.55 -6.15
N LEU A 15 16.77 -17.26 -5.06
CA LEU A 15 16.82 -16.68 -3.71
C LEU A 15 17.74 -15.45 -3.60
N ASP A 16 18.89 -15.52 -4.27
CA ASP A 16 19.95 -14.49 -4.23
C ASP A 16 19.94 -13.57 -5.47
N GLY A 17 18.95 -13.71 -6.37
CA GLY A 17 18.83 -12.96 -7.61
C GLY A 17 17.82 -11.81 -7.56
N GLU A 18 17.66 -11.15 -8.71
CA GLU A 18 16.64 -10.12 -8.89
C GLU A 18 15.22 -10.65 -8.60
N PRO A 19 14.34 -9.83 -8.01
CA PRO A 19 12.97 -10.23 -7.73
C PRO A 19 12.25 -10.63 -9.02
N SER A 20 12.08 -11.92 -9.24
CA SER A 20 11.26 -12.45 -10.32
C SER A 20 9.95 -12.99 -9.77
N GLN A 21 8.88 -12.96 -10.56
CA GLN A 21 7.63 -13.61 -10.17
C GLN A 21 7.89 -15.11 -10.00
N SER A 22 7.86 -15.58 -8.76
CA SER A 22 7.91 -17.00 -8.48
C SER A 22 6.56 -17.63 -8.84
N PHE A 23 6.57 -18.59 -9.76
CA PHE A 23 5.39 -19.41 -10.09
C PHE A 23 5.18 -20.57 -9.11
N ILE A 24 5.85 -20.53 -7.97
CA ILE A 24 5.79 -21.56 -6.94
C ILE A 24 4.75 -21.16 -5.91
N ASP A 25 3.72 -22.01 -5.78
CA ASP A 25 2.60 -21.79 -4.87
C ASP A 25 2.74 -22.50 -3.53
N LEU A 26 3.63 -23.49 -3.47
CA LEU A 26 3.89 -24.30 -2.27
C LEU A 26 5.28 -24.94 -2.37
N ILE A 27 5.96 -25.06 -1.24
CA ILE A 27 7.20 -25.79 -1.09
C ILE A 27 6.97 -26.96 -0.13
N LEU A 28 7.28 -28.17 -0.58
CA LEU A 28 7.43 -29.34 0.28
C LEU A 28 8.91 -29.52 0.56
N MET A 29 9.31 -29.52 1.82
CA MET A 29 10.71 -29.51 2.22
C MET A 29 11.01 -30.60 3.22
N ASP A 30 11.95 -31.48 2.88
CA ASP A 30 12.47 -32.47 3.83
C ASP A 30 13.28 -31.79 4.93
N VAL A 31 13.09 -32.19 6.17
CA VAL A 31 13.92 -31.70 7.28
C VAL A 31 15.34 -32.23 7.14
N LEU A 32 15.50 -33.50 6.79
CA LEU A 32 16.81 -34.13 6.66
C LEU A 32 17.27 -34.10 5.22
N MET A 33 18.06 -33.11 4.88
CA MET A 33 18.71 -32.99 3.57
C MET A 33 20.23 -32.99 3.75
N PRO A 34 20.99 -33.49 2.75
CA PRO A 34 22.43 -33.31 2.73
C PRO A 34 22.77 -31.82 2.69
N ASP A 35 23.89 -31.45 3.28
CA ASP A 35 24.52 -30.12 3.30
C ASP A 35 23.82 -29.08 4.20
N LEU A 36 22.51 -28.90 4.10
CA LEU A 36 21.77 -27.91 4.87
C LEU A 36 20.45 -28.49 5.38
N ASN A 37 20.21 -28.39 6.69
CA ASN A 37 18.96 -28.79 7.31
C ASN A 37 17.78 -27.97 6.73
N GLY A 38 16.67 -28.67 6.43
CA GLY A 38 15.45 -28.08 5.87
C GLY A 38 14.87 -26.94 6.71
N VAL A 39 14.99 -27.00 8.05
CA VAL A 39 14.57 -25.89 8.92
C VAL A 39 15.37 -24.63 8.65
N THR A 40 16.69 -24.75 8.47
CA THR A 40 17.55 -23.62 8.12
C THR A 40 17.22 -23.10 6.72
N ALA A 41 16.96 -24.00 5.77
CA ALA A 41 16.53 -23.61 4.41
C ALA A 41 15.20 -22.87 4.44
N CYS A 42 14.21 -23.35 5.20
CA CYS A 42 12.93 -22.67 5.39
C CYS A 42 13.12 -21.25 5.95
N ARG A 43 13.93 -21.11 7.00
CA ARG A 43 14.23 -19.79 7.60
C ARG A 43 14.80 -18.82 6.58
N ARG A 44 15.75 -19.25 5.74
CA ARG A 44 16.32 -18.41 4.67
C ARG A 44 15.27 -17.99 3.64
N ILE A 45 14.40 -18.91 3.21
CA ILE A 45 13.31 -18.60 2.29
C ILE A 45 12.36 -17.58 2.92
N LYS A 46 11.99 -17.76 4.19
CA LYS A 46 11.08 -16.86 4.90
C LYS A 46 11.64 -15.48 5.24
N GLN A 47 12.97 -15.35 5.29
CA GLN A 47 13.66 -14.07 5.44
C GLN A 47 13.69 -13.26 4.14
N ASN A 48 13.54 -13.91 2.98
CA ASN A 48 13.51 -13.22 1.69
C ASN A 48 12.14 -12.56 1.47
N SER A 49 12.13 -11.26 1.18
CA SER A 49 10.90 -10.46 1.04
C SER A 49 9.95 -10.94 -0.06
N HIS A 50 10.48 -11.57 -1.11
CA HIS A 50 9.70 -12.04 -2.27
C HIS A 50 9.22 -13.48 -2.12
N LEU A 51 9.89 -14.29 -1.29
CA LEU A 51 9.60 -15.71 -1.11
C LEU A 51 8.89 -16.03 0.22
N ARG A 52 8.91 -15.11 1.18
CA ARG A 52 8.37 -15.32 2.54
C ARG A 52 6.90 -15.74 2.57
N ASP A 53 6.13 -15.34 1.55
CA ASP A 53 4.70 -15.63 1.47
C ASP A 53 4.39 -17.00 0.84
N ILE A 54 5.39 -17.67 0.24
CA ILE A 54 5.22 -19.02 -0.27
C ILE A 54 5.07 -19.95 0.93
N PRO A 55 3.95 -20.69 1.05
CA PRO A 55 3.77 -21.67 2.12
C PRO A 55 4.81 -22.79 2.02
N VAL A 56 5.36 -23.18 3.17
CA VAL A 56 6.32 -24.29 3.29
C VAL A 56 5.72 -25.36 4.20
N ILE A 57 5.60 -26.57 3.70
CA ILE A 57 5.21 -27.76 4.49
C ILE A 57 6.46 -28.61 4.66
N MET A 58 6.81 -28.88 5.91
CA MET A 58 7.97 -29.71 6.24
C MET A 58 7.62 -31.20 6.16
N ILE A 59 8.55 -31.99 5.66
CA ILE A 59 8.45 -33.46 5.69
C ILE A 59 9.44 -33.98 6.70
N THR A 60 8.99 -34.68 7.74
CA THR A 60 9.83 -35.07 8.88
C THR A 60 9.67 -36.55 9.25
N ALA A 61 10.63 -37.11 9.98
CA ALA A 61 10.48 -38.43 10.57
C ALA A 61 9.60 -38.38 11.83
N LYS A 62 8.94 -39.49 12.17
CA LYS A 62 7.93 -39.58 13.24
C LYS A 62 8.40 -39.20 14.65
N ASN A 63 9.71 -39.19 14.89
CA ASN A 63 10.30 -38.98 16.22
C ASN A 63 10.93 -37.60 16.42
N ASP A 64 10.70 -36.65 15.51
CA ASP A 64 11.38 -35.33 15.49
C ASP A 64 10.51 -34.21 16.06
N LEU A 65 9.90 -34.42 17.24
CA LEU A 65 9.03 -33.39 17.87
C LEU A 65 9.79 -32.12 18.26
N GLU A 66 11.07 -32.21 18.59
CA GLU A 66 11.91 -31.04 18.89
C GLU A 66 12.12 -30.19 17.63
N ASN A 67 12.37 -30.81 16.49
CA ASN A 67 12.51 -30.15 15.20
C ASN A 67 11.21 -29.50 14.73
N LEU A 68 10.06 -29.94 15.23
CA LEU A 68 8.77 -29.40 14.89
C LEU A 68 8.59 -27.94 15.37
N THR A 69 8.95 -27.69 16.62
CA THR A 69 8.93 -26.34 17.21
C THR A 69 9.87 -25.40 16.47
N GLU A 70 11.05 -25.88 16.09
CA GLU A 70 12.00 -25.11 15.30
C GLU A 70 11.49 -24.82 13.88
N ALA A 71 10.82 -25.80 13.25
CA ALA A 71 10.23 -25.65 11.92
C ALA A 71 9.16 -24.56 11.88
N PHE A 72 8.25 -24.56 12.86
CA PHE A 72 7.24 -23.48 12.99
C PHE A 72 7.89 -22.12 13.30
N SER A 73 8.90 -22.09 14.16
CA SER A 73 9.68 -20.88 14.46
C SER A 73 10.46 -20.36 13.24
N ALA A 74 10.83 -21.24 12.31
CA ALA A 74 11.43 -20.90 11.05
C ALA A 74 10.42 -20.38 10.00
N GLY A 75 9.11 -20.46 10.30
CA GLY A 75 8.02 -19.98 9.43
C GLY A 75 7.39 -21.07 8.56
N ALA A 76 7.60 -22.34 8.86
CA ALA A 76 6.86 -23.42 8.20
C ALA A 76 5.36 -23.28 8.53
N MET A 77 4.50 -23.54 7.55
CA MET A 77 3.05 -23.49 7.70
C MET A 77 2.50 -24.75 8.34
N ASP A 78 3.06 -25.90 7.98
CA ASP A 78 2.59 -27.21 8.41
C ASP A 78 3.70 -28.26 8.26
N TYR A 79 3.42 -29.49 8.69
CA TYR A 79 4.33 -30.63 8.53
C TYR A 79 3.58 -31.91 8.17
N ILE A 80 4.30 -32.86 7.56
CA ILE A 80 3.84 -34.20 7.22
C ILE A 80 4.88 -35.19 7.73
N THR A 81 4.43 -36.24 8.40
CA THR A 81 5.35 -37.30 8.92
C THR A 81 5.58 -38.40 7.88
N LYS A 82 6.82 -38.88 7.82
CA LYS A 82 7.16 -40.07 7.03
C LYS A 82 6.73 -41.37 7.79
N PRO A 83 6.17 -42.37 7.11
CA PRO A 83 5.92 -42.45 5.67
C PRO A 83 4.77 -41.54 5.24
N VAL A 84 4.95 -40.83 4.13
CA VAL A 84 3.98 -39.85 3.64
C VAL A 84 2.71 -40.52 3.19
N ASN A 85 1.58 -40.20 3.82
CA ASN A 85 0.26 -40.66 3.40
C ASN A 85 -0.27 -39.77 2.27
N SER A 86 -0.67 -40.35 1.16
CA SER A 86 -1.16 -39.61 -0.01
C SER A 86 -2.43 -38.79 0.30
N VAL A 87 -3.32 -39.26 1.14
CA VAL A 87 -4.55 -38.53 1.53
C VAL A 87 -4.21 -37.32 2.36
N GLU A 88 -3.30 -37.46 3.34
CA GLU A 88 -2.80 -36.36 4.17
C GLU A 88 -2.06 -35.31 3.32
N LEU A 89 -1.17 -35.78 2.43
CA LEU A 89 -0.45 -34.89 1.52
C LEU A 89 -1.40 -34.06 0.66
N LEU A 90 -2.38 -34.71 0.04
CA LEU A 90 -3.37 -34.05 -0.81
C LEU A 90 -4.20 -33.01 -0.02
N ALA A 91 -4.67 -33.40 1.17
CA ALA A 91 -5.47 -32.50 2.00
C ALA A 91 -4.68 -31.23 2.42
N ARG A 92 -3.42 -31.39 2.84
CA ARG A 92 -2.58 -30.27 3.27
C ARG A 92 -2.10 -29.41 2.11
N THR A 93 -1.76 -30.03 0.97
CA THR A 93 -1.34 -29.29 -0.22
C THR A 93 -2.48 -28.56 -0.92
N ALA A 94 -3.73 -29.01 -0.79
CA ALA A 94 -4.89 -28.34 -1.38
C ALA A 94 -5.23 -27.01 -0.68
N SER A 95 -4.98 -26.88 0.63
CA SER A 95 -5.29 -25.67 1.39
C SER A 95 -4.24 -24.57 1.24
N ALA A 96 -2.98 -24.93 1.03
CA ALA A 96 -1.87 -23.98 0.99
C ALA A 96 -1.95 -22.93 -0.13
N PRO A 97 -2.25 -23.30 -1.40
CA PRO A 97 -2.39 -22.31 -2.48
C PRO A 97 -3.55 -21.35 -2.27
N THR A 98 -4.65 -21.83 -1.66
CA THR A 98 -5.80 -20.97 -1.34
C THR A 98 -5.41 -19.87 -0.38
N LEU A 99 -4.68 -20.20 0.68
CA LEU A 99 -4.21 -19.23 1.66
C LEU A 99 -3.25 -18.21 1.02
N LYS A 100 -2.32 -18.67 0.18
CA LYS A 100 -1.43 -17.78 -0.56
C LYS A 100 -2.20 -16.82 -1.45
N HIS A 101 -3.17 -17.32 -2.21
CA HIS A 101 -4.01 -16.50 -3.09
C HIS A 101 -4.78 -15.43 -2.30
N GLU A 102 -5.35 -15.76 -1.16
CA GLU A 102 -6.03 -14.81 -0.29
C GLU A 102 -5.08 -13.72 0.22
N MET A 103 -3.86 -14.10 0.62
CA MET A 103 -2.83 -13.15 1.05
C MET A 103 -2.41 -12.20 -0.08
N ASP A 104 -2.20 -12.72 -1.29
CA ASP A 104 -1.82 -11.92 -2.46
C ASP A 104 -2.96 -10.96 -2.87
N CYS A 105 -4.20 -11.43 -2.86
CA CYS A 105 -5.38 -10.58 -3.10
C CYS A 105 -5.54 -9.48 -2.04
N ARG A 106 -5.25 -9.79 -0.77
CA ARG A 106 -5.28 -8.80 0.31
C ARG A 106 -4.23 -7.72 0.13
N LYS A 107 -2.98 -8.10 -0.16
CA LYS A 107 -1.88 -7.16 -0.42
C LYS A 107 -2.18 -6.24 -1.60
N LYS A 108 -2.72 -6.81 -2.69
CA LYS A 108 -3.10 -6.01 -3.86
C LYS A 108 -4.16 -4.97 -3.50
N ARG A 109 -5.22 -5.37 -2.79
CA ARG A 109 -6.27 -4.45 -2.34
C ARG A 109 -5.74 -3.34 -1.43
N GLU A 110 -4.82 -3.67 -0.53
CA GLU A 110 -4.18 -2.70 0.36
C GLU A 110 -3.35 -1.67 -0.42
N ALA A 111 -2.56 -2.12 -1.39
CA ALA A 111 -1.80 -1.23 -2.27
C ALA A 111 -2.71 -0.32 -3.12
N ASP A 112 -3.82 -0.84 -3.65
CA ASP A 112 -4.79 -0.08 -4.43
C ASP A 112 -5.51 0.97 -3.55
N LEU A 113 -5.86 0.61 -2.30
CA LEU A 113 -6.43 1.55 -1.33
C LEU A 113 -5.47 2.68 -0.96
N HIS A 114 -4.18 2.38 -0.75
CA HIS A 114 -3.17 3.40 -0.49
C HIS A 114 -3.06 4.38 -1.65
N ARG A 115 -2.98 3.86 -2.89
CA ARG A 115 -2.92 4.70 -4.09
C ARG A 115 -4.14 5.62 -4.20
N SER A 116 -5.33 5.07 -4.06
CA SER A 116 -6.57 5.85 -4.13
C SER A 116 -6.66 6.91 -3.02
N ASN A 117 -6.19 6.60 -1.82
CA ASN A 117 -6.14 7.57 -0.72
C ASN A 117 -5.18 8.71 -1.01
N ASP A 118 -4.00 8.41 -1.57
CA ASP A 118 -3.01 9.43 -1.95
C ASP A 118 -3.54 10.34 -3.06
N GLU A 119 -4.24 9.78 -4.04
CA GLU A 119 -4.89 10.55 -5.11
C GLU A 119 -5.97 11.48 -4.56
N LEU A 120 -6.82 10.97 -3.65
CA LEU A 120 -7.84 11.76 -2.97
C LEU A 120 -7.25 12.89 -2.15
N GLN A 121 -6.18 12.62 -1.41
CA GLN A 121 -5.50 13.65 -0.62
C GLN A 121 -4.87 14.74 -1.49
N ARG A 122 -4.33 14.38 -2.65
CA ARG A 122 -3.82 15.36 -3.62
C ARG A 122 -4.95 16.22 -4.17
N ALA A 123 -6.04 15.59 -4.62
CA ALA A 123 -7.22 16.32 -5.12
C ALA A 123 -7.81 17.26 -4.06
N LEU A 124 -7.89 16.84 -2.80
CA LEU A 124 -8.37 17.68 -1.71
C LEU A 124 -7.45 18.88 -1.43
N LYS A 125 -6.13 18.75 -1.63
CA LYS A 125 -5.19 19.87 -1.50
C LYS A 125 -5.32 20.87 -2.65
N GLU A 126 -5.72 20.41 -3.84
CA GLU A 126 -5.93 21.27 -5.01
C GLU A 126 -7.24 22.07 -4.92
N VAL A 127 -8.19 21.61 -4.11
CA VAL A 127 -9.44 22.35 -3.88
C VAL A 127 -9.13 23.59 -3.02
N LYS A 128 -9.01 24.74 -3.68
CA LYS A 128 -8.84 26.03 -3.03
C LYS A 128 -10.19 26.48 -2.43
N VAL A 129 -10.39 26.23 -1.17
CA VAL A 129 -11.60 26.65 -0.44
C VAL A 129 -11.21 27.69 0.61
N LEU A 130 -11.81 28.86 0.51
CA LEU A 130 -11.71 29.89 1.56
C LEU A 130 -12.44 29.40 2.82
N ARG A 131 -11.71 29.17 3.89
CA ARG A 131 -12.25 28.77 5.19
C ARG A 131 -11.76 29.69 6.28
N GLY A 132 -12.66 30.03 7.20
CA GLY A 132 -12.32 30.83 8.38
C GLY A 132 -12.64 32.32 8.25
N LEU A 133 -12.14 33.11 9.19
CA LEU A 133 -12.32 34.56 9.23
C LEU A 133 -11.21 35.20 8.38
N ILE A 134 -11.63 35.96 7.38
CA ILE A 134 -10.70 36.74 6.55
C ILE A 134 -10.62 38.15 7.15
N PRO A 135 -9.46 38.57 7.66
CA PRO A 135 -9.32 39.92 8.24
C PRO A 135 -9.34 40.99 7.12
N ILE A 136 -10.32 41.87 7.20
CA ILE A 136 -10.45 42.99 6.25
C ILE A 136 -10.29 44.34 6.94
N CYS A 137 -9.72 45.30 6.24
CA CYS A 137 -9.66 46.68 6.71
C CYS A 137 -11.08 47.26 6.79
N ALA A 138 -11.44 47.82 7.95
CA ALA A 138 -12.75 48.44 8.14
C ALA A 138 -13.01 49.63 7.20
N SER A 139 -11.98 50.34 6.78
CA SER A 139 -12.04 51.53 5.92
C SER A 139 -11.99 51.18 4.43
N CYS A 140 -10.86 50.66 3.95
CA CYS A 140 -10.63 50.43 2.51
C CYS A 140 -11.02 49.02 2.00
N LYS A 141 -11.42 48.12 2.91
CA LYS A 141 -11.84 46.73 2.62
C LYS A 141 -10.74 45.83 2.01
N ASN A 142 -9.48 46.27 2.03
CA ASN A 142 -8.37 45.39 1.69
C ASN A 142 -8.29 44.21 2.66
N ILE A 143 -7.80 43.11 2.16
CA ILE A 143 -7.56 41.85 2.93
C ILE A 143 -6.13 41.83 3.44
N HIS A 144 -5.97 41.40 4.69
CA HIS A 144 -4.67 41.09 5.24
C HIS A 144 -4.30 39.67 4.90
N ASN A 145 -3.33 39.43 4.03
CA ASN A 145 -2.89 38.13 3.62
C ASN A 145 -1.96 37.47 4.66
N ASP A 146 -1.70 36.17 4.47
CA ASP A 146 -0.86 35.36 5.37
C ASP A 146 0.60 35.85 5.40
N GLY A 147 1.05 36.60 4.41
CA GLY A 147 2.36 37.24 4.35
C GLY A 147 2.43 38.57 5.10
N GLY A 148 1.37 39.00 5.77
CA GLY A 148 1.32 40.25 6.53
C GLY A 148 1.11 41.51 5.69
N LEU A 149 0.72 41.39 4.43
CA LEU A 149 0.50 42.52 3.51
C LEU A 149 -1.00 42.74 3.28
N TRP A 150 -1.36 44.03 3.09
CA TRP A 150 -2.71 44.41 2.68
C TRP A 150 -2.83 44.41 1.16
N GLN A 151 -3.75 43.59 0.61
CA GLN A 151 -4.00 43.50 -0.82
C GLN A 151 -5.49 43.69 -1.14
N ARG A 152 -5.82 43.89 -2.39
CA ARG A 152 -7.22 44.05 -2.82
C ARG A 152 -7.98 42.74 -2.68
N LEU A 153 -9.27 42.85 -2.36
CA LEU A 153 -10.17 41.70 -2.21
C LEU A 153 -10.18 40.82 -3.46
N GLU A 154 -10.23 41.45 -4.64
CA GLU A 154 -10.31 40.72 -5.91
C GLU A 154 -9.01 39.94 -6.19
N GLU A 155 -7.86 40.53 -5.89
CA GLU A 155 -6.55 39.86 -6.05
C GLU A 155 -6.44 38.66 -5.13
N TYR A 156 -6.76 38.85 -3.85
CA TYR A 156 -6.73 37.76 -2.87
C TYR A 156 -7.65 36.58 -3.27
N LEU A 157 -8.90 36.88 -3.66
CA LEU A 157 -9.86 35.87 -4.06
C LEU A 157 -9.44 35.14 -5.34
N SER A 158 -8.87 35.84 -6.34
CA SER A 158 -8.38 35.21 -7.56
C SER A 158 -7.20 34.24 -7.31
N GLU A 159 -6.40 34.49 -6.26
CA GLU A 159 -5.30 33.62 -5.89
C GLU A 159 -5.76 32.39 -5.08
N HIS A 160 -6.85 32.51 -4.30
CA HIS A 160 -7.29 31.50 -3.33
C HIS A 160 -8.55 30.74 -3.74
N CYS A 161 -9.22 31.15 -4.79
CA CYS A 161 -10.36 30.43 -5.37
C CYS A 161 -10.45 30.64 -6.89
N GLU A 162 -11.31 29.90 -7.57
CA GLU A 162 -11.53 30.03 -9.03
C GLU A 162 -12.51 31.17 -9.40
N ALA A 163 -12.75 32.11 -8.49
CA ALA A 163 -13.66 33.22 -8.72
C ALA A 163 -13.09 34.20 -9.75
N GLN A 164 -13.90 34.55 -10.74
CA GLN A 164 -13.62 35.61 -11.70
C GLN A 164 -14.51 36.82 -11.43
N PHE A 165 -13.94 38.02 -11.48
CA PHE A 165 -14.65 39.26 -11.19
C PHE A 165 -14.99 40.00 -12.49
N SER A 166 -16.25 40.35 -12.67
CA SER A 166 -16.68 41.32 -13.63
C SER A 166 -16.96 42.66 -12.95
N HIS A 167 -16.59 43.76 -13.59
CA HIS A 167 -16.78 45.08 -13.03
C HIS A 167 -18.11 45.68 -13.52
N GLY A 168 -18.88 46.21 -12.58
CA GLY A 168 -20.12 46.93 -12.84
C GLY A 168 -20.38 47.99 -11.81
N LEU A 169 -21.30 48.88 -12.08
CA LEU A 169 -21.72 49.93 -11.13
C LEU A 169 -23.11 49.60 -10.60
N CYS A 170 -23.27 49.57 -9.30
CA CYS A 170 -24.59 49.47 -8.68
C CYS A 170 -25.35 50.78 -8.78
N GLN A 171 -26.70 50.75 -8.73
CA GLN A 171 -27.55 51.93 -8.84
C GLN A 171 -27.15 53.10 -7.95
N PRO A 172 -26.83 52.94 -6.65
CA PRO A 172 -26.36 54.05 -5.82
C PRO A 172 -25.05 54.68 -6.31
N CYS A 173 -24.13 53.85 -6.85
CA CYS A 173 -22.86 54.37 -7.39
C CYS A 173 -23.06 55.08 -8.70
N ILE A 174 -23.96 54.60 -9.56
CA ILE A 174 -24.33 55.29 -10.83
C ILE A 174 -24.91 56.67 -10.52
N LYS A 175 -25.86 56.75 -9.58
CA LYS A 175 -26.44 58.04 -9.15
C LYS A 175 -25.43 59.03 -8.61
N LYS A 176 -24.43 58.51 -7.86
CA LYS A 176 -23.36 59.32 -7.27
C LYS A 176 -22.33 59.83 -8.32
N LEU A 177 -21.94 58.96 -9.23
CA LEU A 177 -20.87 59.26 -10.21
C LEU A 177 -21.40 59.97 -11.45
N TYR A 178 -22.69 59.69 -11.82
CA TYR A 178 -23.36 60.20 -13.02
C TYR A 178 -24.75 60.75 -12.67
N PRO A 179 -24.84 61.86 -11.91
CA PRO A 179 -26.12 62.34 -11.37
C PRO A 179 -27.13 62.80 -12.44
N GLY A 180 -26.77 62.84 -13.74
CA GLY A 180 -27.64 63.23 -14.84
C GLY A 180 -28.10 62.08 -15.76
N VAL A 181 -27.64 60.83 -15.49
CA VAL A 181 -27.88 59.71 -16.41
C VAL A 181 -29.07 58.85 -15.96
N CYS A 182 -29.40 58.77 -14.68
CA CYS A 182 -30.57 58.06 -14.18
C CYS A 182 -31.79 59.01 -14.15
N ARG A 183 -32.63 58.92 -15.15
CA ARG A 183 -34.04 59.37 -15.01
C ARG A 183 -34.80 58.23 -14.36
N ASP A 184 -35.59 58.56 -13.33
CA ASP A 184 -36.52 57.62 -12.62
C ASP A 184 -37.45 56.94 -13.62
#